data_5ac23d56a59075c18bdb3f593f6197e8
#
_entry.id   5ac23d56a59075c18bdb3f593f6197e8
#
_cell.length_a   1.000
_cell.length_b   1.000
_cell.length_c   1.000
_cell.angle_alpha   90.00
_cell.angle_beta   90.00
_cell.angle_gamma   90.00
#
_symmetry.space_group_name_H-M   'P 1'
#
loop_
_entity.id
_entity.type
_entity.pdbx_description
1 polymer ?
#
loop_
_entity_poly.entity_id
_entity_poly.type
_entity_poly.pdbx_seq_one_letter_code
_entity_poly.pdbx_strand_id
1 'polypeptide(L)'
;MTDQAPAPRTVLSGALAALFVGSLTNTIVGIALPTIAGELGGQDRVPWVASAALLTMTVSTPLWGKAADRKGPRPLLLAALGVFVAGSLVAGCALSMGVLIAGRALQGVGAGGVLALTNALVAGLVPARQRGLYTGWFGVAFGTASVAGPLAGGLLVGLPGLGWRWCFLGVVPVALAAALLVRLAPHRAPEAPRGGVDVLGGTLLAAGASGLVLLLSAGGRAWPWPSWPTVALGAGVLVLAVACVRRERRAADPILPPRLFARPGLAVACATSFLVGAVMFGGVIYLPQYLQVVRGHGATEAGLLMLPQVGTMIAASTLSGYLINRTGRWKVFPVVGCALVTAGAALLSPIAPDTSPWWLAAAMAVLGVGTGLTQQVLVLVAQTSVGTGDVGVAGAAATFSRTLGGAVGVAAFGAMISARLRSGTPSGREPGSLLGTPERVAELPAQVADSVRASYTAGLASVFLVAVPLAVAALAAVLLLRETPLDTRG
;
A
#
# COMPACT_ATOMS: atom_id res chain seq x y z
N MET A 1 -16.11 -6.92 -39.53
CA MET A 1 -14.70 -6.64 -39.17
C MET A 1 -14.69 -5.22 -38.60
N THR A 2 -14.92 -5.08 -37.32
CA THR A 2 -14.90 -3.78 -36.62
C THR A 2 -13.45 -3.51 -36.23
N ASP A 3 -12.90 -2.48 -36.82
CA ASP A 3 -11.58 -1.90 -36.57
C ASP A 3 -11.47 -1.56 -35.07
N GLN A 4 -10.95 -2.49 -34.26
CA GLN A 4 -10.57 -2.24 -32.87
C GLN A 4 -9.28 -1.44 -32.96
N ALA A 5 -9.41 -0.12 -32.93
CA ALA A 5 -8.27 0.75 -32.70
C ALA A 5 -7.51 0.22 -31.48
N PRO A 6 -6.18 -0.02 -31.57
CA PRO A 6 -5.41 -0.54 -30.45
C PRO A 6 -5.67 0.38 -29.25
N ALA A 7 -6.04 -0.23 -28.11
CA ALA A 7 -6.20 0.52 -26.85
C ALA A 7 -4.99 1.46 -26.71
N PRO A 8 -5.19 2.76 -26.53
CA PRO A 8 -4.11 3.70 -26.79
C PRO A 8 -2.98 3.46 -25.82
N ARG A 9 -1.93 2.80 -26.27
CA ARG A 9 -0.72 2.45 -25.50
C ARG A 9 -0.21 3.64 -24.70
N THR A 10 -0.40 4.84 -25.26
CA THR A 10 -0.04 6.11 -24.64
C THR A 10 -0.76 6.40 -23.32
N VAL A 11 -2.08 6.10 -23.20
CA VAL A 11 -2.81 6.32 -21.93
C VAL A 11 -2.33 5.36 -20.87
N LEU A 12 -2.15 4.09 -21.26
CA LEU A 12 -1.72 3.04 -20.34
C LEU A 12 -0.28 3.26 -19.88
N SER A 13 0.64 3.70 -20.76
CA SER A 13 2.00 4.06 -20.35
C SER A 13 2.02 5.28 -19.43
N GLY A 14 1.19 6.30 -19.69
CA GLY A 14 1.03 7.43 -18.78
C GLY A 14 0.48 7.01 -17.40
N ALA A 15 -0.52 6.12 -17.37
CA ALA A 15 -1.07 5.60 -16.13
C ALA A 15 -0.06 4.74 -15.34
N LEU A 16 0.74 3.92 -16.03
CA LEU A 16 1.83 3.15 -15.42
C LEU A 16 2.95 4.04 -14.88
N ALA A 17 3.33 5.08 -15.63
CA ALA A 17 4.30 6.08 -15.15
C ALA A 17 3.78 6.82 -13.90
N ALA A 18 2.50 7.20 -13.88
CA ALA A 18 1.87 7.79 -12.71
C ALA A 18 1.90 6.85 -11.49
N LEU A 19 1.61 5.56 -11.70
CA LEU A 19 1.65 4.55 -10.64
C LEU A 19 3.08 4.34 -10.11
N PHE A 20 4.07 4.30 -11.00
CA PHE A 20 5.49 4.22 -10.64
C PHE A 20 5.91 5.39 -9.75
N VAL A 21 5.59 6.63 -10.15
CA VAL A 21 5.93 7.84 -9.40
C VAL A 21 5.26 7.87 -8.03
N GLY A 22 3.97 7.53 -7.96
CA GLY A 22 3.25 7.44 -6.69
C GLY A 22 3.84 6.41 -5.72
N SER A 23 4.30 5.28 -6.25
CA SER A 23 4.96 4.23 -5.47
C SER A 23 6.38 4.60 -5.05
N LEU A 24 7.15 5.19 -5.98
CA LEU A 24 8.53 5.64 -5.77
C LEU A 24 8.63 6.63 -4.61
N THR A 25 7.71 7.58 -4.54
CA THR A 25 7.73 8.62 -3.49
C THR A 25 7.61 8.04 -2.08
N ASN A 26 6.84 6.96 -1.92
CA ASN A 26 6.71 6.32 -0.60
C ASN A 26 7.99 5.62 -0.13
N THR A 27 8.79 5.10 -1.04
CA THR A 27 10.03 4.38 -0.73
C THR A 27 11.24 5.32 -0.61
N ILE A 28 11.31 6.34 -1.46
CA ILE A 28 12.41 7.32 -1.49
C ILE A 28 12.46 8.17 -0.21
N VAL A 29 11.29 8.55 0.33
CA VAL A 29 11.17 9.39 1.53
C VAL A 29 11.72 8.68 2.77
N GLY A 30 11.57 7.35 2.86
CA GLY A 30 12.08 6.57 3.99
C GLY A 30 13.57 6.77 4.27
N ILE A 31 14.37 6.90 3.21
CA ILE A 31 15.83 7.13 3.31
C ILE A 31 16.14 8.57 3.74
N ALA A 32 15.32 9.53 3.33
CA ALA A 32 15.54 10.95 3.62
C ALA A 32 15.12 11.36 5.04
N LEU A 33 14.31 10.54 5.75
CA LEU A 33 13.73 10.89 7.05
C LEU A 33 14.76 11.34 8.11
N PRO A 34 15.92 10.69 8.30
CA PRO A 34 16.91 11.14 9.27
C PRO A 34 17.45 12.53 8.96
N THR A 35 17.79 12.78 7.68
CA THR A 35 18.30 14.09 7.22
C THR A 35 17.24 15.18 7.37
N ILE A 36 15.98 14.88 7.02
CA ILE A 36 14.84 15.78 7.21
C ILE A 36 14.67 16.15 8.69
N ALA A 37 14.73 15.17 9.58
CA ALA A 37 14.60 15.37 11.02
C ALA A 37 15.76 16.20 11.59
N GLY A 38 16.97 16.04 11.04
CA GLY A 38 18.13 16.85 11.42
C GLY A 38 17.99 18.32 11.00
N GLU A 39 17.43 18.59 9.81
CA GLU A 39 17.31 19.95 9.27
C GLU A 39 16.06 20.70 9.78
N LEU A 40 14.90 20.06 9.76
CA LEU A 40 13.62 20.69 10.14
C LEU A 40 13.28 20.58 11.63
N GLY A 41 14.04 19.78 12.38
CA GLY A 41 13.70 19.43 13.77
C GLY A 41 12.44 18.56 13.88
N GLY A 42 11.90 18.40 15.10
CA GLY A 42 10.65 17.68 15.34
C GLY A 42 10.76 16.18 15.13
N GLN A 43 11.79 15.55 15.72
CA GLN A 43 12.03 14.10 15.67
C GLN A 43 10.82 13.27 16.14
N ASP A 44 10.03 13.79 17.07
CA ASP A 44 8.77 13.24 17.55
C ASP A 44 7.69 13.12 16.47
N ARG A 45 7.76 13.96 15.43
CA ARG A 45 6.81 14.04 14.31
C ARG A 45 7.22 13.27 13.06
N VAL A 46 8.43 12.74 13.00
CA VAL A 46 8.94 11.95 11.84
C VAL A 46 8.00 10.83 11.40
N PRO A 47 7.40 10.02 12.29
CA PRO A 47 6.46 8.99 11.88
C PRO A 47 5.25 9.52 11.09
N TRP A 48 4.84 10.77 11.36
CA TRP A 48 3.73 11.41 10.68
C TRP A 48 4.01 11.72 9.21
N VAL A 49 5.26 11.90 8.82
CA VAL A 49 5.65 12.15 7.42
C VAL A 49 5.26 10.97 6.51
N ALA A 50 5.46 9.75 6.98
CA ALA A 50 5.04 8.54 6.25
C ALA A 50 3.54 8.24 6.45
N SER A 51 3.06 8.32 7.70
CA SER A 51 1.68 7.95 8.04
C SER A 51 0.65 8.87 7.40
N ALA A 52 0.89 10.19 7.34
CA ALA A 52 -0.05 11.14 6.73
C ALA A 52 -0.30 10.82 5.27
N ALA A 53 0.73 10.50 4.49
CA ALA A 53 0.57 10.12 3.09
C ALA A 53 -0.19 8.80 2.93
N LEU A 54 0.15 7.79 3.73
CA LEU A 54 -0.51 6.48 3.67
C LEU A 54 -1.98 6.57 4.07
N LEU A 55 -2.30 7.32 5.11
CA LEU A 55 -3.67 7.53 5.57
C LEU A 55 -4.51 8.24 4.51
N THR A 56 -4.04 9.37 3.99
CA THR A 56 -4.79 10.13 3.00
C THR A 56 -4.91 9.39 1.68
N MET A 57 -3.88 8.63 1.28
CA MET A 57 -3.94 7.72 0.13
C MET A 57 -5.03 6.66 0.31
N THR A 58 -5.03 5.98 1.46
CA THR A 58 -6.00 4.92 1.76
C THR A 58 -7.42 5.46 1.71
N VAL A 59 -7.65 6.58 2.37
CA VAL A 59 -8.97 7.20 2.50
C VAL A 59 -9.51 7.77 1.19
N SER A 60 -8.66 8.41 0.40
CA SER A 60 -9.07 9.03 -0.86
C SER A 60 -9.34 8.01 -1.97
N THR A 61 -8.76 6.80 -1.90
CA THR A 61 -8.92 5.76 -2.93
C THR A 61 -10.38 5.45 -3.28
N PRO A 62 -11.32 5.17 -2.34
CA PRO A 62 -12.71 4.90 -2.69
C PRO A 62 -13.45 6.14 -3.21
N LEU A 63 -13.07 7.33 -2.75
CA LEU A 63 -13.63 8.60 -3.26
C LEU A 63 -13.33 8.79 -4.74
N TRP A 64 -12.08 8.57 -5.14
CA TRP A 64 -11.66 8.63 -6.53
C TRP A 64 -12.29 7.54 -7.38
N GLY A 65 -12.44 6.31 -6.84
CA GLY A 65 -13.12 5.21 -7.51
C GLY A 65 -14.58 5.53 -7.82
N LYS A 66 -15.30 6.07 -6.83
CA LYS A 66 -16.69 6.52 -7.00
C LYS A 66 -16.80 7.66 -8.01
N ALA A 67 -15.89 8.62 -7.94
CA ALA A 67 -15.85 9.71 -8.91
C ALA A 67 -15.56 9.20 -10.33
N ALA A 68 -14.75 8.15 -10.49
CA ALA A 68 -14.41 7.55 -11.77
C ALA A 68 -15.63 7.00 -12.51
N ASP A 69 -16.53 6.32 -11.79
CA ASP A 69 -17.75 5.74 -12.37
C ASP A 69 -18.71 6.82 -12.89
N ARG A 70 -18.54 8.09 -12.44
CA ARG A 70 -19.40 9.21 -12.84
C ARG A 70 -18.81 10.11 -13.90
N LYS A 71 -17.56 10.54 -13.68
CA LYS A 71 -16.90 11.55 -14.54
C LYS A 71 -15.91 10.93 -15.53
N GLY A 72 -15.78 9.60 -15.47
CA GLY A 72 -14.74 8.88 -16.20
C GLY A 72 -13.36 8.97 -15.51
N PRO A 73 -12.52 7.93 -15.64
CA PRO A 73 -11.26 7.85 -14.91
C PRO A 73 -10.20 8.82 -15.42
N ARG A 74 -10.21 9.20 -16.71
CA ARG A 74 -9.15 9.99 -17.34
C ARG A 74 -9.05 11.44 -16.83
N PRO A 75 -10.11 12.28 -16.85
CA PRO A 75 -10.01 13.65 -16.34
C PRO A 75 -9.68 13.68 -14.85
N LEU A 76 -10.18 12.68 -14.10
CA LEU A 76 -9.89 12.55 -12.68
C LEU A 76 -8.45 12.12 -12.43
N LEU A 77 -7.85 11.28 -13.28
CA LEU A 77 -6.43 10.91 -13.18
C LEU A 77 -5.51 12.15 -13.38
N LEU A 78 -5.86 13.04 -14.30
CA LEU A 78 -5.17 14.32 -14.45
C LEU A 78 -5.31 15.20 -13.22
N ALA A 79 -6.51 15.25 -12.62
CA ALA A 79 -6.74 15.98 -11.37
C ALA A 79 -5.94 15.38 -10.21
N ALA A 80 -5.93 14.04 -10.06
CA ALA A 80 -5.17 13.34 -9.04
C ALA A 80 -3.66 13.58 -9.19
N LEU A 81 -3.13 13.57 -10.42
CA LEU A 81 -1.74 13.91 -10.69
C LEU A 81 -1.45 15.38 -10.36
N GLY A 82 -2.38 16.30 -10.64
CA GLY A 82 -2.27 17.70 -10.23
C GLY A 82 -2.18 17.87 -8.70
N VAL A 83 -3.04 17.16 -7.95
CA VAL A 83 -2.99 17.14 -6.48
C VAL A 83 -1.68 16.53 -5.98
N PHE A 84 -1.21 15.45 -6.59
CA PHE A 84 0.07 14.81 -6.27
C PHE A 84 1.25 15.75 -6.47
N VAL A 85 1.29 16.45 -7.62
CA VAL A 85 2.33 17.45 -7.95
C VAL A 85 2.29 18.61 -6.96
N ALA A 86 1.10 19.15 -6.65
CA ALA A 86 0.95 20.22 -5.66
C ALA A 86 1.47 19.77 -4.27
N GLY A 87 1.11 18.57 -3.83
CA GLY A 87 1.63 17.99 -2.58
C GLY A 87 3.14 17.81 -2.59
N SER A 88 3.70 17.37 -3.74
CA SER A 88 5.15 17.21 -3.91
C SER A 88 5.90 18.54 -3.84
N LEU A 89 5.34 19.61 -4.46
CA LEU A 89 5.91 20.95 -4.38
C LEU A 89 5.86 21.51 -2.96
N VAL A 90 4.71 21.38 -2.27
CA VAL A 90 4.59 21.81 -0.86
C VAL A 90 5.58 21.07 0.04
N ALA A 91 5.73 19.75 -0.13
CA ALA A 91 6.66 18.95 0.64
C ALA A 91 8.13 19.29 0.34
N GLY A 92 8.48 19.48 -0.94
CA GLY A 92 9.84 19.84 -1.38
C GLY A 92 10.27 21.25 -0.96
N CYS A 93 9.31 22.19 -0.85
CA CYS A 93 9.55 23.55 -0.39
C CYS A 93 9.31 23.73 1.12
N ALA A 94 9.14 22.66 1.89
CA ALA A 94 8.81 22.75 3.31
C ALA A 94 9.94 23.39 4.13
N LEU A 95 9.57 24.38 4.96
CA LEU A 95 10.44 25.07 5.91
C LEU A 95 10.21 24.60 7.35
N SER A 96 9.22 23.73 7.58
CA SER A 96 8.93 23.14 8.90
C SER A 96 8.37 21.74 8.73
N MET A 97 8.51 20.90 9.79
CA MET A 97 7.95 19.54 9.82
C MET A 97 6.42 19.54 9.60
N GLY A 98 5.71 20.55 10.09
CA GLY A 98 4.25 20.68 9.90
C GLY A 98 3.87 20.88 8.43
N VAL A 99 4.56 21.75 7.71
CA VAL A 99 4.35 21.98 6.27
C VAL A 99 4.68 20.72 5.47
N LEU A 100 5.76 20.04 5.83
CA LEU A 100 6.12 18.76 5.20
C LEU A 100 5.01 17.72 5.37
N ILE A 101 4.49 17.53 6.58
CA ILE A 101 3.38 16.59 6.85
C ILE A 101 2.13 16.96 6.06
N ALA A 102 1.78 18.25 6.00
CA ALA A 102 0.65 18.72 5.18
C ALA A 102 0.86 18.46 3.68
N GLY A 103 2.07 18.72 3.16
CA GLY A 103 2.44 18.37 1.78
C GLY A 103 2.34 16.87 1.51
N ARG A 104 2.78 16.04 2.45
CA ARG A 104 2.66 14.56 2.39
C ARG A 104 1.21 14.11 2.41
N ALA A 105 0.36 14.73 3.24
CA ALA A 105 -1.07 14.44 3.26
C ALA A 105 -1.73 14.75 1.90
N LEU A 106 -1.42 15.92 1.33
CA LEU A 106 -1.91 16.32 0.01
C LEU A 106 -1.41 15.37 -1.10
N GLN A 107 -0.13 15.02 -1.08
CA GLN A 107 0.49 14.06 -1.99
C GLN A 107 -0.17 12.68 -1.91
N GLY A 108 -0.52 12.23 -0.69
CA GLY A 108 -1.23 10.97 -0.46
C GLY A 108 -2.63 10.97 -1.08
N VAL A 109 -3.37 12.08 -1.00
CA VAL A 109 -4.68 12.22 -1.69
C VAL A 109 -4.53 11.99 -3.19
N GLY A 110 -3.51 12.59 -3.82
CA GLY A 110 -3.20 12.40 -5.23
C GLY A 110 -2.81 10.95 -5.55
N ALA A 111 -1.94 10.35 -4.74
CA ALA A 111 -1.48 8.97 -4.90
C ALA A 111 -2.62 7.94 -4.82
N GLY A 112 -3.58 8.15 -3.90
CA GLY A 112 -4.79 7.33 -3.81
C GLY A 112 -5.64 7.41 -5.08
N GLY A 113 -5.73 8.60 -5.67
CA GLY A 113 -6.38 8.83 -6.96
C GLY A 113 -5.66 8.12 -8.09
N VAL A 114 -4.34 8.26 -8.19
CA VAL A 114 -3.54 7.56 -9.20
C VAL A 114 -3.77 6.06 -9.14
N LEU A 115 -3.75 5.46 -7.95
CA LEU A 115 -3.93 4.02 -7.76
C LEU A 115 -5.34 3.55 -8.18
N ALA A 116 -6.40 4.22 -7.70
CA ALA A 116 -7.79 3.88 -8.02
C ALA A 116 -8.12 4.08 -9.49
N LEU A 117 -7.73 5.24 -10.04
CA LEU A 117 -8.10 5.67 -11.38
C LEU A 117 -7.32 4.93 -12.47
N THR A 118 -6.08 4.50 -12.20
CA THR A 118 -5.33 3.63 -13.11
C THR A 118 -6.03 2.27 -13.23
N ASN A 119 -6.49 1.67 -12.14
CA ASN A 119 -7.28 0.44 -12.16
C ASN A 119 -8.61 0.64 -12.92
N ALA A 120 -9.32 1.74 -12.66
CA ALA A 120 -10.57 2.06 -13.35
C ALA A 120 -10.36 2.32 -14.85
N LEU A 121 -9.25 2.97 -15.22
CA LEU A 121 -8.88 3.24 -16.61
C LEU A 121 -8.62 1.95 -17.38
N VAL A 122 -7.84 1.03 -16.82
CA VAL A 122 -7.60 -0.30 -17.41
C VAL A 122 -8.91 -1.07 -17.53
N ALA A 123 -9.76 -1.02 -16.50
CA ALA A 123 -11.04 -1.70 -16.53
C ALA A 123 -12.00 -1.15 -17.60
N GLY A 124 -11.93 0.14 -17.91
CA GLY A 124 -12.75 0.77 -18.94
C GLY A 124 -12.22 0.63 -20.36
N LEU A 125 -10.91 0.44 -20.55
CA LEU A 125 -10.28 0.38 -21.86
C LEU A 125 -9.98 -1.05 -22.35
N VAL A 126 -9.91 -2.01 -21.42
CA VAL A 126 -9.41 -3.36 -21.70
C VAL A 126 -10.46 -4.40 -21.32
N PRO A 127 -10.79 -5.36 -22.23
CA PRO A 127 -11.67 -6.48 -21.91
C PRO A 127 -11.20 -7.25 -20.67
N ALA A 128 -12.13 -7.76 -19.85
CA ALA A 128 -11.85 -8.39 -18.57
C ALA A 128 -10.72 -9.46 -18.64
N ARG A 129 -10.72 -10.28 -19.67
CA ARG A 129 -9.71 -11.32 -19.89
C ARG A 129 -8.30 -10.77 -20.12
N GLN A 130 -8.17 -9.63 -20.80
CA GLN A 130 -6.87 -8.99 -21.09
C GLN A 130 -6.37 -8.09 -19.93
N ARG A 131 -7.25 -7.71 -19.00
CA ARG A 131 -6.87 -6.84 -17.83
C ARG A 131 -5.71 -7.45 -17.04
N GLY A 132 -5.65 -8.78 -16.93
CA GLY A 132 -4.55 -9.48 -16.28
C GLY A 132 -3.16 -9.12 -16.82
N LEU A 133 -3.00 -8.92 -18.13
CA LEU A 133 -1.73 -8.49 -18.74
C LEU A 133 -1.32 -7.09 -18.29
N TYR A 134 -2.26 -6.14 -18.30
CA TYR A 134 -1.98 -4.75 -17.94
C TYR A 134 -1.78 -4.59 -16.44
N THR A 135 -2.52 -5.33 -15.63
CA THR A 135 -2.33 -5.31 -14.18
C THR A 135 -1.03 -5.97 -13.73
N GLY A 136 -0.47 -6.91 -14.53
CA GLY A 136 0.89 -7.42 -14.35
C GLY A 136 1.94 -6.30 -14.36
N TRP A 137 1.79 -5.32 -15.26
CA TRP A 137 2.66 -4.15 -15.32
C TRP A 137 2.57 -3.24 -14.08
N PHE A 138 1.48 -3.30 -13.31
CA PHE A 138 1.41 -2.61 -12.01
C PHE A 138 2.39 -3.21 -11.01
N GLY A 139 2.53 -4.54 -11.01
CA GLY A 139 3.56 -5.23 -10.23
C GLY A 139 4.97 -4.76 -10.62
N VAL A 140 5.23 -4.63 -11.93
CA VAL A 140 6.51 -4.09 -12.43
C VAL A 140 6.73 -2.66 -11.95
N ALA A 141 5.75 -1.77 -12.09
CA ALA A 141 5.85 -0.38 -11.66
C ALA A 141 6.11 -0.27 -10.15
N PHE A 142 5.35 -1.01 -9.33
CA PHE A 142 5.51 -1.03 -7.88
C PHE A 142 6.85 -1.64 -7.45
N GLY A 143 7.22 -2.77 -8.03
CA GLY A 143 8.48 -3.45 -7.71
C GLY A 143 9.71 -2.64 -8.11
N THR A 144 9.71 -2.06 -9.31
CA THR A 144 10.79 -1.17 -9.75
C THR A 144 10.91 0.06 -8.85
N ALA A 145 9.78 0.65 -8.44
CA ALA A 145 9.76 1.78 -7.50
C ALA A 145 10.33 1.40 -6.12
N SER A 146 10.08 0.18 -5.65
CA SER A 146 10.59 -0.31 -4.36
C SER A 146 12.11 -0.46 -4.33
N VAL A 147 12.74 -0.77 -5.46
CA VAL A 147 14.20 -0.85 -5.60
C VAL A 147 14.80 0.51 -5.96
N ALA A 148 14.20 1.21 -6.91
CA ALA A 148 14.68 2.52 -7.37
C ALA A 148 14.59 3.59 -6.27
N GLY A 149 13.59 3.48 -5.35
CA GLY A 149 13.39 4.44 -4.28
C GLY A 149 14.58 4.59 -3.34
N PRO A 150 15.06 3.52 -2.68
CA PRO A 150 16.24 3.58 -1.85
C PRO A 150 17.49 4.05 -2.59
N LEU A 151 17.70 3.59 -3.83
CA LEU A 151 18.85 4.00 -4.64
C LEU A 151 18.78 5.49 -4.98
N ALA A 152 17.65 5.97 -5.49
CA ALA A 152 17.47 7.38 -5.83
C ALA A 152 17.51 8.26 -4.58
N GLY A 153 16.88 7.82 -3.47
CA GLY A 153 16.89 8.54 -2.20
C GLY A 153 18.29 8.71 -1.63
N GLY A 154 19.07 7.64 -1.61
CA GLY A 154 20.47 7.66 -1.16
C GLY A 154 21.34 8.60 -2.02
N LEU A 155 21.19 8.51 -3.35
CA LEU A 155 21.91 9.41 -4.28
C LEU A 155 21.52 10.87 -4.08
N LEU A 156 20.21 11.19 -4.02
CA LEU A 156 19.73 12.56 -3.90
C LEU A 156 20.13 13.21 -2.58
N VAL A 157 20.08 12.45 -1.49
CA VAL A 157 20.48 12.95 -0.16
C VAL A 157 22.00 13.09 -0.04
N GLY A 158 22.78 12.19 -0.68
CA GLY A 158 24.24 12.19 -0.58
C GLY A 158 24.96 13.14 -1.54
N LEU A 159 24.31 13.60 -2.62
CA LEU A 159 24.95 14.48 -3.60
C LEU A 159 24.99 15.94 -3.12
N PRO A 160 26.17 16.60 -3.15
CA PRO A 160 26.29 18.02 -2.81
C PRO A 160 25.36 18.89 -3.69
N GLY A 161 24.60 19.78 -3.05
CA GLY A 161 23.71 20.72 -3.74
C GLY A 161 22.30 20.23 -4.07
N LEU A 162 21.98 18.93 -3.90
CA LEU A 162 20.63 18.42 -4.13
C LEU A 162 19.83 18.32 -2.81
N GLY A 163 20.24 17.46 -1.90
CA GLY A 163 19.59 17.27 -0.60
C GLY A 163 18.22 16.58 -0.68
N TRP A 164 17.62 16.36 0.50
CA TRP A 164 16.35 15.62 0.66
C TRP A 164 15.14 16.25 -0.07
N ARG A 165 15.18 17.55 -0.34
CA ARG A 165 14.08 18.26 -1.04
C ARG A 165 13.85 17.69 -2.44
N TRP A 166 14.90 17.21 -3.09
CA TRP A 166 14.82 16.58 -4.40
C TRP A 166 14.14 15.22 -4.40
N CYS A 167 14.01 14.57 -3.25
CA CYS A 167 13.16 13.37 -3.11
C CYS A 167 11.69 13.68 -3.43
N PHE A 168 11.25 14.93 -3.26
CA PHE A 168 9.91 15.39 -3.59
C PHE A 168 9.85 16.16 -4.92
N LEU A 169 10.81 17.01 -5.20
CA LEU A 169 10.83 17.82 -6.42
C LEU A 169 11.19 16.99 -7.66
N GLY A 170 12.08 16.01 -7.51
CA GLY A 170 12.53 15.15 -8.62
C GLY A 170 11.43 14.26 -9.21
N VAL A 171 10.36 13.98 -8.46
CA VAL A 171 9.21 13.22 -8.99
C VAL A 171 8.23 14.09 -9.79
N VAL A 172 8.28 15.42 -9.65
CA VAL A 172 7.37 16.35 -10.33
C VAL A 172 7.50 16.27 -11.86
N PRO A 173 8.70 16.32 -12.48
CA PRO A 173 8.83 16.20 -13.93
C PRO A 173 8.24 14.90 -14.47
N VAL A 174 8.45 13.79 -13.75
CA VAL A 174 7.94 12.47 -14.18
C VAL A 174 6.42 12.41 -14.06
N ALA A 175 5.85 13.00 -12.99
CA ALA A 175 4.40 13.12 -12.83
C ALA A 175 3.75 14.00 -13.91
N LEU A 176 4.41 15.10 -14.29
CA LEU A 176 3.95 15.97 -15.38
C LEU A 176 4.05 15.27 -16.74
N ALA A 177 5.11 14.52 -16.99
CA ALA A 177 5.23 13.70 -18.20
C ALA A 177 4.14 12.62 -18.27
N ALA A 178 3.84 11.94 -17.15
CA ALA A 178 2.72 11.01 -17.05
C ALA A 178 1.38 11.69 -17.33
N ALA A 179 1.14 12.89 -16.78
CA ALA A 179 -0.06 13.67 -17.04
C ALA A 179 -0.18 14.07 -18.53
N LEU A 180 0.93 14.46 -19.16
CA LEU A 180 0.96 14.78 -20.58
C LEU A 180 0.59 13.57 -21.44
N LEU A 181 1.17 12.39 -21.15
CA LEU A 181 0.83 11.16 -21.86
C LEU A 181 -0.66 10.79 -21.71
N VAL A 182 -1.22 10.96 -20.53
CA VAL A 182 -2.65 10.76 -20.29
C VAL A 182 -3.48 11.80 -21.06
N ARG A 183 -3.05 13.05 -21.13
CA ARG A 183 -3.76 14.14 -21.82
C ARG A 183 -3.75 14.01 -23.35
N LEU A 184 -2.68 13.50 -23.93
CA LEU A 184 -2.53 13.35 -25.39
C LEU A 184 -3.34 12.20 -25.98
N ALA A 185 -3.82 11.29 -25.15
CA ALA A 185 -4.55 10.14 -25.63
C ALA A 185 -5.99 10.48 -26.08
N PRO A 186 -6.57 9.76 -27.05
CA PRO A 186 -7.94 9.97 -27.51
C PRO A 186 -8.94 9.83 -26.36
N HIS A 187 -9.96 10.69 -26.30
CA HIS A 187 -10.97 10.70 -25.27
C HIS A 187 -12.34 10.35 -25.83
N ARG A 188 -13.01 9.36 -25.24
CA ARG A 188 -14.46 9.22 -25.34
C ARG A 188 -15.07 9.76 -24.06
N ALA A 189 -15.90 10.79 -24.18
CA ALA A 189 -16.63 11.33 -23.03
C ALA A 189 -17.58 10.24 -22.49
N PRO A 190 -17.65 10.05 -21.17
CA PRO A 190 -18.69 9.20 -20.57
C PRO A 190 -20.06 9.85 -20.77
N GLU A 191 -21.11 9.04 -20.79
CA GLU A 191 -22.48 9.52 -20.70
C GLU A 191 -22.67 10.40 -19.45
N ALA A 192 -23.58 11.41 -19.55
CA ALA A 192 -23.73 12.48 -18.58
C ALA A 192 -23.76 12.00 -17.11
N PRO A 193 -23.06 12.69 -16.21
CA PRO A 193 -22.94 12.29 -14.81
C PRO A 193 -24.29 12.41 -14.08
N ARG A 194 -24.68 11.36 -13.35
CA ARG A 194 -25.88 11.34 -12.50
C ARG A 194 -25.49 11.39 -11.03
N GLY A 195 -26.08 12.33 -10.28
CA GLY A 195 -26.01 12.43 -8.81
C GLY A 195 -24.79 13.17 -8.23
N GLY A 196 -24.86 13.57 -6.95
CA GLY A 196 -23.80 14.23 -6.17
C GLY A 196 -22.90 13.22 -5.42
N VAL A 197 -21.65 13.56 -5.16
CA VAL A 197 -20.75 12.73 -4.30
C VAL A 197 -21.20 12.82 -2.85
N ASP A 198 -21.32 11.69 -2.13
CA ASP A 198 -21.62 11.71 -0.70
C ASP A 198 -20.37 12.11 0.11
N VAL A 199 -20.17 13.44 0.22
CA VAL A 199 -19.03 14.01 0.97
C VAL A 199 -19.05 13.56 2.43
N LEU A 200 -20.26 13.48 3.05
CA LEU A 200 -20.38 13.06 4.44
C LEU A 200 -20.00 11.59 4.65
N GLY A 201 -20.46 10.68 3.76
CA GLY A 201 -20.02 9.28 3.79
C GLY A 201 -18.50 9.15 3.64
N GLY A 202 -17.91 9.94 2.71
CA GLY A 202 -16.47 10.00 2.52
C GLY A 202 -15.68 10.48 3.73
N THR A 203 -16.15 11.54 4.40
CA THR A 203 -15.50 12.06 5.60
C THR A 203 -15.60 11.09 6.78
N LEU A 204 -16.75 10.40 6.93
CA LEU A 204 -16.90 9.37 7.96
C LEU A 204 -15.98 8.16 7.73
N LEU A 205 -15.90 7.71 6.46
CA LEU A 205 -14.96 6.64 6.08
C LEU A 205 -13.51 7.04 6.36
N ALA A 206 -13.18 8.28 5.99
CA ALA A 206 -11.87 8.89 6.22
C ALA A 206 -11.51 8.92 7.70
N ALA A 207 -12.38 9.51 8.50
CA ALA A 207 -12.17 9.68 9.93
C ALA A 207 -12.10 8.31 10.65
N GLY A 208 -12.96 7.35 10.26
CA GLY A 208 -12.97 6.00 10.84
C GLY A 208 -11.69 5.23 10.53
N ALA A 209 -11.25 5.23 9.26
CA ALA A 209 -10.02 4.55 8.84
C ALA A 209 -8.77 5.20 9.48
N SER A 210 -8.72 6.54 9.50
CA SER A 210 -7.62 7.27 10.15
C SER A 210 -7.59 7.04 11.66
N GLY A 211 -8.76 7.08 12.31
CA GLY A 211 -8.89 6.80 13.74
C GLY A 211 -8.44 5.39 14.11
N LEU A 212 -8.76 4.39 13.27
CA LEU A 212 -8.32 3.00 13.49
C LEU A 212 -6.80 2.87 13.41
N VAL A 213 -6.18 3.46 12.39
CA VAL A 213 -4.72 3.43 12.24
C VAL A 213 -4.04 4.19 13.38
N LEU A 214 -4.60 5.33 13.80
CA LEU A 214 -4.12 6.08 14.96
C LEU A 214 -4.22 5.28 16.25
N LEU A 215 -5.35 4.63 16.50
CA LEU A 215 -5.57 3.77 17.67
C LEU A 215 -4.49 2.68 17.76
N LEU A 216 -4.24 1.99 16.66
CA LEU A 216 -3.25 0.90 16.61
C LEU A 216 -1.81 1.42 16.69
N SER A 217 -1.52 2.60 16.13
CA SER A 217 -0.18 3.21 16.15
C SER A 217 0.18 3.82 17.51
N ALA A 218 -0.79 4.42 18.20
CA ALA A 218 -0.59 5.10 19.48
C ALA A 218 -0.81 4.15 20.67
N GLY A 219 -1.73 3.18 20.53
CA GLY A 219 -2.02 2.20 21.55
C GLY A 219 -0.81 1.36 21.93
N GLY A 220 -0.54 1.25 23.22
CA GLY A 220 0.63 0.56 23.75
C GLY A 220 1.97 1.26 23.55
N ARG A 221 2.02 2.38 22.81
CA ARG A 221 3.24 3.22 22.62
C ARG A 221 3.10 4.55 23.34
N ALA A 222 2.23 5.43 22.86
CA ALA A 222 1.97 6.73 23.45
C ALA A 222 1.07 6.62 24.69
N TRP A 223 0.11 5.70 24.68
CA TRP A 223 -0.81 5.43 25.78
C TRP A 223 -0.92 3.93 26.05
N PRO A 224 -0.96 3.49 27.33
CA PRO A 224 -1.25 2.09 27.67
C PRO A 224 -2.59 1.64 27.08
N TRP A 225 -2.70 0.36 26.70
CA TRP A 225 -3.95 -0.16 26.15
C TRP A 225 -5.16 0.04 27.08
N PRO A 226 -5.07 -0.19 28.42
CA PRO A 226 -6.17 0.02 29.34
C PRO A 226 -6.28 1.49 29.83
N SER A 227 -5.81 2.46 29.05
CA SER A 227 -5.90 3.88 29.40
C SER A 227 -7.13 4.56 28.82
N TRP A 228 -7.62 5.59 29.49
CA TRP A 228 -8.77 6.38 29.04
C TRP A 228 -8.63 6.92 27.60
N PRO A 229 -7.49 7.50 27.18
CA PRO A 229 -7.36 7.99 25.81
C PRO A 229 -7.49 6.88 24.76
N THR A 230 -6.94 5.69 25.03
CA THR A 230 -7.03 4.53 24.11
C THR A 230 -8.47 4.02 24.02
N VAL A 231 -9.17 3.90 25.15
CA VAL A 231 -10.57 3.48 25.18
C VAL A 231 -11.48 4.52 24.49
N ALA A 232 -11.28 5.81 24.77
CA ALA A 232 -12.04 6.89 24.13
C ALA A 232 -11.84 6.92 22.61
N LEU A 233 -10.58 6.77 22.14
CA LEU A 233 -10.28 6.71 20.72
C LEU A 233 -10.92 5.46 20.07
N GLY A 234 -10.85 4.31 20.74
CA GLY A 234 -11.48 3.07 20.28
C GLY A 234 -13.01 3.19 20.15
N ALA A 235 -13.64 3.77 21.18
CA ALA A 235 -15.08 4.07 21.15
C ALA A 235 -15.41 5.05 20.01
N GLY A 236 -14.60 6.10 19.82
CA GLY A 236 -14.76 7.04 18.72
C GLY A 236 -14.67 6.37 17.35
N VAL A 237 -13.70 5.49 17.14
CA VAL A 237 -13.55 4.68 15.90
C VAL A 237 -14.78 3.82 15.67
N LEU A 238 -15.30 3.15 16.71
CA LEU A 238 -16.50 2.33 16.60
C LEU A 238 -17.73 3.17 16.23
N VAL A 239 -17.91 4.32 16.87
CA VAL A 239 -19.00 5.27 16.57
C VAL A 239 -18.90 5.74 15.12
N LEU A 240 -17.72 6.12 14.64
CA LEU A 240 -17.49 6.52 13.25
C LEU A 240 -17.76 5.39 12.27
N ALA A 241 -17.36 4.16 12.58
CA ALA A 241 -17.64 2.99 11.74
C ALA A 241 -19.16 2.72 11.65
N VAL A 242 -19.88 2.77 12.79
CA VAL A 242 -21.34 2.61 12.82
C VAL A 242 -22.03 3.75 12.08
N ALA A 243 -21.59 5.00 12.26
CA ALA A 243 -22.12 6.16 11.56
C ALA A 243 -21.89 6.05 10.05
N CYS A 244 -20.69 5.62 9.62
CA CYS A 244 -20.35 5.36 8.22
C CYS A 244 -21.31 4.32 7.61
N VAL A 245 -21.43 3.13 8.24
CA VAL A 245 -22.34 2.08 7.74
C VAL A 245 -23.80 2.56 7.68
N ARG A 246 -24.27 3.29 8.69
CA ARG A 246 -25.63 3.86 8.68
C ARG A 246 -25.82 4.90 7.58
N ARG A 247 -24.80 5.74 7.35
CA ARG A 247 -24.82 6.72 6.27
C ARG A 247 -24.84 6.06 4.91
N GLU A 248 -23.94 5.11 4.66
CA GLU A 248 -23.84 4.36 3.40
C GLU A 248 -25.11 3.57 3.07
N ARG A 249 -25.87 3.12 4.08
CA ARG A 249 -27.19 2.47 3.89
C ARG A 249 -28.31 3.43 3.52
N ARG A 250 -28.20 4.72 3.90
CA ARG A 250 -29.25 5.74 3.71
C ARG A 250 -28.94 6.72 2.60
N ALA A 251 -27.70 6.83 2.18
CA ALA A 251 -27.29 7.74 1.11
C ALA A 251 -27.94 7.34 -0.21
N ALA A 252 -28.43 8.33 -0.95
CA ALA A 252 -28.99 8.13 -2.29
C ALA A 252 -27.91 7.59 -3.26
N ASP A 253 -26.65 7.96 -3.03
CA ASP A 253 -25.52 7.55 -3.84
C ASP A 253 -24.26 7.29 -2.98
N PRO A 254 -24.25 6.15 -2.27
CA PRO A 254 -23.18 5.80 -1.33
C PRO A 254 -21.83 5.62 -2.03
N ILE A 255 -20.71 5.86 -1.30
CA ILE A 255 -19.34 5.70 -1.80
C ILE A 255 -18.98 4.21 -1.91
N LEU A 256 -19.33 3.44 -0.87
CA LEU A 256 -19.17 1.99 -0.82
C LEU A 256 -20.54 1.34 -0.64
N PRO A 257 -21.35 1.19 -1.72
CA PRO A 257 -22.73 0.73 -1.61
C PRO A 257 -22.83 -0.62 -0.89
N PRO A 258 -23.53 -0.74 0.25
CA PRO A 258 -23.65 -2.01 0.98
C PRO A 258 -24.25 -3.14 0.15
N ARG A 259 -25.09 -2.80 -0.85
CA ARG A 259 -25.65 -3.74 -1.83
C ARG A 259 -24.59 -4.52 -2.59
N LEU A 260 -23.43 -3.92 -2.83
CA LEU A 260 -22.34 -4.56 -3.57
C LEU A 260 -21.64 -5.61 -2.70
N PHE A 261 -21.52 -5.37 -1.38
CA PHE A 261 -20.94 -6.33 -0.44
C PHE A 261 -21.87 -7.53 -0.14
N ALA A 262 -23.15 -7.45 -0.52
CA ALA A 262 -24.03 -8.61 -0.54
C ALA A 262 -23.63 -9.62 -1.64
N ARG A 263 -22.80 -9.24 -2.60
CA ARG A 263 -22.24 -10.13 -3.61
C ARG A 263 -21.02 -10.85 -3.05
N PRO A 264 -21.05 -12.19 -2.95
CA PRO A 264 -19.96 -12.94 -2.31
C PRO A 264 -18.59 -12.69 -2.94
N GLY A 265 -18.54 -12.53 -4.27
CA GLY A 265 -17.30 -12.27 -4.99
C GLY A 265 -16.59 -11.00 -4.54
N LEU A 266 -17.30 -9.87 -4.42
CA LEU A 266 -16.73 -8.61 -3.95
C LEU A 266 -16.35 -8.69 -2.46
N ALA A 267 -17.24 -9.20 -1.62
CA ALA A 267 -17.01 -9.27 -0.16
C ALA A 267 -15.75 -10.10 0.15
N VAL A 268 -15.63 -11.28 -0.45
CA VAL A 268 -14.47 -12.15 -0.28
C VAL A 268 -13.21 -11.52 -0.86
N ALA A 269 -13.29 -10.90 -2.04
CA ALA A 269 -12.13 -10.21 -2.63
C ALA A 269 -11.62 -9.09 -1.73
N CYS A 270 -12.51 -8.28 -1.13
CA CYS A 270 -12.15 -7.21 -0.19
C CYS A 270 -11.57 -7.78 1.11
N ALA A 271 -12.19 -8.80 1.70
CA ALA A 271 -11.71 -9.44 2.94
C ALA A 271 -10.32 -10.07 2.73
N THR A 272 -10.15 -10.81 1.65
CA THR A 272 -8.85 -11.40 1.30
C THR A 272 -7.80 -10.33 1.03
N SER A 273 -8.16 -9.25 0.30
CA SER A 273 -7.26 -8.12 0.04
C SER A 273 -6.80 -7.45 1.33
N PHE A 274 -7.68 -7.31 2.32
CA PHE A 274 -7.34 -6.77 3.63
C PHE A 274 -6.32 -7.65 4.36
N LEU A 275 -6.59 -8.95 4.46
CA LEU A 275 -5.73 -9.92 5.16
C LEU A 275 -4.36 -10.05 4.50
N VAL A 276 -4.33 -10.22 3.16
CA VAL A 276 -3.07 -10.29 2.39
C VAL A 276 -2.32 -8.96 2.48
N GLY A 277 -3.04 -7.82 2.46
CA GLY A 277 -2.46 -6.50 2.63
C GLY A 277 -1.72 -6.35 3.96
N ALA A 278 -2.31 -6.82 5.06
CA ALA A 278 -1.67 -6.78 6.38
C ALA A 278 -0.34 -7.55 6.39
N VAL A 279 -0.33 -8.78 5.88
CA VAL A 279 0.88 -9.62 5.82
C VAL A 279 1.93 -9.02 4.89
N MET A 280 1.53 -8.57 3.70
CA MET A 280 2.42 -8.02 2.67
C MET A 280 3.15 -6.78 3.16
N PHE A 281 2.43 -5.79 3.69
CA PHE A 281 3.05 -4.54 4.15
C PHE A 281 3.91 -4.76 5.40
N GLY A 282 3.56 -5.74 6.25
CA GLY A 282 4.41 -6.20 7.33
C GLY A 282 5.78 -6.67 6.83
N GLY A 283 5.80 -7.53 5.81
CA GLY A 283 7.04 -7.97 5.17
C GLY A 283 7.82 -6.82 4.54
N VAL A 284 7.16 -5.99 3.73
CA VAL A 284 7.81 -4.88 3.00
C VAL A 284 8.45 -3.84 3.93
N ILE A 285 7.89 -3.62 5.12
CA ILE A 285 8.39 -2.59 6.05
C ILE A 285 9.38 -3.18 7.06
N TYR A 286 9.10 -4.34 7.65
CA TYR A 286 9.90 -4.84 8.78
C TYR A 286 11.07 -5.74 8.38
N LEU A 287 11.04 -6.38 7.19
CA LEU A 287 12.20 -7.14 6.71
C LEU A 287 13.40 -6.24 6.37
N PRO A 288 13.25 -5.11 5.65
CA PRO A 288 14.37 -4.18 5.46
C PRO A 288 14.92 -3.62 6.78
N GLN A 289 14.06 -3.37 7.78
CA GLN A 289 14.50 -2.93 9.11
C GLN A 289 15.31 -4.04 9.83
N TYR A 290 14.88 -5.29 9.72
CA TYR A 290 15.65 -6.43 10.24
C TYR A 290 17.05 -6.51 9.60
N LEU A 291 17.14 -6.35 8.28
CA LEU A 291 18.41 -6.36 7.57
C LEU A 291 19.33 -5.24 8.02
N GLN A 292 18.78 -4.06 8.33
CA GLN A 292 19.55 -2.91 8.79
C GLN A 292 19.91 -3.00 10.29
N VAL A 293 18.92 -3.22 11.15
CA VAL A 293 19.08 -3.17 12.62
C VAL A 293 19.79 -4.42 13.15
N VAL A 294 19.43 -5.60 12.66
CA VAL A 294 19.94 -6.89 13.19
C VAL A 294 21.19 -7.32 12.44
N ARG A 295 21.15 -7.23 11.09
CA ARG A 295 22.27 -7.71 10.24
C ARG A 295 23.32 -6.64 9.97
N GLY A 296 23.04 -5.36 10.30
CA GLY A 296 23.99 -4.27 10.11
C GLY A 296 24.21 -3.84 8.65
N HIS A 297 23.34 -4.27 7.73
CA HIS A 297 23.44 -3.86 6.33
C HIS A 297 23.05 -2.39 6.15
N GLY A 298 23.73 -1.69 5.25
CA GLY A 298 23.35 -0.34 4.85
C GLY A 298 21.97 -0.32 4.17
N ALA A 299 21.32 0.84 4.13
CA ALA A 299 19.98 0.98 3.55
C ALA A 299 19.91 0.51 2.09
N THR A 300 20.93 0.81 1.28
CA THR A 300 21.03 0.39 -0.13
C THR A 300 21.16 -1.13 -0.24
N GLU A 301 22.02 -1.74 0.58
CA GLU A 301 22.25 -3.18 0.60
C GLU A 301 20.99 -3.93 1.06
N ALA A 302 20.32 -3.43 2.12
CA ALA A 302 19.04 -3.97 2.57
C ALA A 302 17.97 -3.91 1.46
N GLY A 303 17.93 -2.83 0.68
CA GLY A 303 17.06 -2.72 -0.50
C GLY A 303 17.37 -3.75 -1.58
N LEU A 304 18.64 -4.01 -1.86
CA LEU A 304 19.07 -5.04 -2.81
C LEU A 304 18.74 -6.46 -2.31
N LEU A 305 18.90 -6.71 -1.02
CA LEU A 305 18.53 -7.99 -0.41
C LEU A 305 17.01 -8.25 -0.41
N MET A 306 16.16 -7.25 -0.69
CA MET A 306 14.73 -7.42 -0.94
C MET A 306 14.41 -7.88 -2.38
N LEU A 307 15.37 -7.91 -3.29
CA LEU A 307 15.15 -8.32 -4.68
C LEU A 307 14.49 -9.72 -4.84
N PRO A 308 14.79 -10.74 -4.04
CA PRO A 308 14.10 -12.02 -4.12
C PRO A 308 12.57 -11.87 -3.93
N GLN A 309 12.12 -11.07 -2.96
CA GLN A 309 10.69 -10.82 -2.73
C GLN A 309 10.07 -10.01 -3.86
N VAL A 310 10.68 -8.89 -4.22
CA VAL A 310 10.15 -7.95 -5.22
C VAL A 310 10.19 -8.56 -6.62
N GLY A 311 11.29 -9.19 -6.99
CA GLY A 311 11.47 -9.83 -8.30
C GLY A 311 10.48 -10.96 -8.55
N THR A 312 10.30 -11.82 -7.56
CA THR A 312 9.32 -12.93 -7.67
C THR A 312 7.89 -12.42 -7.65
N MET A 313 7.58 -11.35 -6.88
CA MET A 313 6.27 -10.70 -6.92
C MET A 313 5.95 -10.16 -8.31
N ILE A 314 6.89 -9.48 -8.97
CA ILE A 314 6.73 -8.96 -10.33
C ILE A 314 6.53 -10.11 -11.31
N ALA A 315 7.40 -11.12 -11.26
CA ALA A 315 7.33 -12.28 -12.15
C ALA A 315 6.00 -13.02 -12.00
N ALA A 316 5.57 -13.29 -10.77
CA ALA A 316 4.31 -13.97 -10.48
C ALA A 316 3.08 -13.15 -10.90
N SER A 317 3.09 -11.84 -10.66
CA SER A 317 1.99 -10.94 -11.09
C SER A 317 1.87 -10.89 -12.61
N THR A 318 2.99 -10.80 -13.32
CA THR A 318 3.00 -10.78 -14.80
C THR A 318 2.59 -12.13 -15.37
N LEU A 319 3.10 -13.23 -14.80
CA LEU A 319 2.77 -14.59 -15.22
C LEU A 319 1.28 -14.91 -15.00
N SER A 320 0.72 -14.54 -13.84
CA SER A 320 -0.70 -14.73 -13.55
C SER A 320 -1.57 -13.97 -14.54
N GLY A 321 -1.23 -12.73 -14.85
CA GLY A 321 -1.94 -11.93 -15.86
C GLY A 321 -1.90 -12.55 -17.24
N TYR A 322 -0.73 -13.05 -17.67
CA TYR A 322 -0.57 -13.75 -18.95
C TYR A 322 -1.40 -15.05 -19.01
N LEU A 323 -1.33 -15.87 -17.97
CA LEU A 323 -2.04 -17.15 -17.92
C LEU A 323 -3.57 -16.95 -17.85
N ILE A 324 -4.06 -15.96 -17.09
CA ILE A 324 -5.48 -15.60 -17.06
C ILE A 324 -5.95 -15.18 -18.45
N ASN A 325 -5.16 -14.37 -19.16
CA ASN A 325 -5.50 -13.98 -20.52
C ASN A 325 -5.60 -15.18 -21.48
N ARG A 326 -4.73 -16.19 -21.34
CA ARG A 326 -4.76 -17.40 -22.18
C ARG A 326 -5.88 -18.36 -21.81
N THR A 327 -6.09 -18.61 -20.53
CA THR A 327 -6.96 -19.67 -20.03
C THR A 327 -8.37 -19.22 -19.66
N GLY A 328 -8.56 -17.92 -19.36
CA GLY A 328 -9.79 -17.38 -18.78
C GLY A 328 -10.04 -17.82 -17.33
N ARG A 329 -9.19 -18.66 -16.76
CA ARG A 329 -9.28 -19.14 -15.37
C ARG A 329 -8.50 -18.23 -14.44
N TRP A 330 -9.13 -17.79 -13.38
CA TRP A 330 -8.50 -16.84 -12.43
C TRP A 330 -8.39 -17.39 -11.01
N LYS A 331 -9.29 -18.31 -10.58
CA LYS A 331 -9.40 -18.76 -9.18
C LYS A 331 -8.14 -19.45 -8.67
N VAL A 332 -7.43 -20.19 -9.50
CA VAL A 332 -6.21 -20.91 -9.12
C VAL A 332 -5.15 -19.96 -8.58
N PHE A 333 -5.01 -18.75 -9.15
CA PHE A 333 -3.95 -17.81 -8.79
C PHE A 333 -4.08 -17.27 -7.35
N PRO A 334 -5.23 -16.72 -6.89
CA PRO A 334 -5.36 -16.28 -5.53
C PRO A 334 -5.36 -17.44 -4.51
N VAL A 335 -5.81 -18.64 -4.89
CA VAL A 335 -5.72 -19.83 -4.02
C VAL A 335 -4.26 -20.21 -3.78
N VAL A 336 -3.51 -20.45 -4.86
CA VAL A 336 -2.07 -20.75 -4.77
C VAL A 336 -1.31 -19.59 -4.13
N GLY A 337 -1.68 -18.36 -4.47
CA GLY A 337 -1.07 -17.15 -3.91
C GLY A 337 -1.25 -17.06 -2.40
N CYS A 338 -2.46 -17.25 -1.86
CA CYS A 338 -2.70 -17.25 -0.42
C CYS A 338 -1.99 -18.42 0.29
N ALA A 339 -1.93 -19.60 -0.33
CA ALA A 339 -1.16 -20.73 0.20
C ALA A 339 0.33 -20.40 0.30
N LEU A 340 0.90 -19.74 -0.72
CA LEU A 340 2.31 -19.30 -0.72
C LEU A 340 2.56 -18.14 0.25
N VAL A 341 1.60 -17.21 0.44
CA VAL A 341 1.68 -16.19 1.49
C VAL A 341 1.73 -16.85 2.87
N THR A 342 0.91 -17.88 3.10
CA THR A 342 0.92 -18.66 4.34
C THR A 342 2.26 -19.37 4.53
N ALA A 343 2.75 -20.06 3.50
CA ALA A 343 4.05 -20.74 3.54
C ALA A 343 5.20 -19.77 3.78
N GLY A 344 5.23 -18.63 3.07
CA GLY A 344 6.26 -17.60 3.24
C GLY A 344 6.26 -17.00 4.65
N ALA A 345 5.08 -16.71 5.22
CA ALA A 345 4.97 -16.26 6.61
C ALA A 345 5.43 -17.33 7.59
N ALA A 346 5.08 -18.60 7.37
CA ALA A 346 5.52 -19.73 8.20
C ALA A 346 7.05 -19.93 8.12
N LEU A 347 7.66 -19.81 6.94
CA LEU A 347 9.11 -19.89 6.75
C LEU A 347 9.87 -18.72 7.40
N LEU A 348 9.23 -17.55 7.54
CA LEU A 348 9.80 -16.37 8.20
C LEU A 348 9.54 -16.37 9.72
N SER A 349 8.62 -17.19 10.24
CA SER A 349 8.32 -17.22 11.68
C SER A 349 9.48 -17.69 12.56
N PRO A 350 10.38 -18.63 12.15
CA PRO A 350 11.55 -19.01 12.95
C PRO A 350 12.77 -18.11 12.68
N ILE A 351 12.60 -16.89 12.23
CA ILE A 351 13.69 -15.96 11.96
C ILE A 351 14.55 -15.71 13.21
N ALA A 352 15.86 -15.81 13.07
CA ALA A 352 16.86 -15.64 14.12
C ALA A 352 17.94 -14.64 13.65
N PRO A 353 18.77 -14.05 14.56
CA PRO A 353 19.83 -13.13 14.16
C PRO A 353 20.85 -13.73 13.18
N ASP A 354 21.05 -15.03 13.24
CA ASP A 354 21.99 -15.84 12.44
C ASP A 354 21.33 -16.63 11.30
N THR A 355 20.02 -16.41 11.04
CA THR A 355 19.31 -17.10 9.94
C THR A 355 20.09 -17.01 8.63
N SER A 356 20.29 -18.15 7.96
CA SER A 356 20.99 -18.21 6.69
C SER A 356 20.44 -17.19 5.67
N PRO A 357 21.29 -16.41 4.99
CA PRO A 357 20.84 -15.48 3.94
C PRO A 357 20.05 -16.17 2.83
N TRP A 358 20.41 -17.41 2.50
CA TRP A 358 19.70 -18.19 1.48
C TRP A 358 18.31 -18.63 1.93
N TRP A 359 18.16 -19.00 3.20
CA TRP A 359 16.85 -19.27 3.78
C TRP A 359 15.95 -18.05 3.75
N LEU A 360 16.49 -16.90 4.18
CA LEU A 360 15.78 -15.64 4.18
C LEU A 360 15.35 -15.26 2.76
N ALA A 361 16.25 -15.33 1.78
CA ALA A 361 15.96 -15.05 0.38
C ALA A 361 14.88 -15.99 -0.18
N ALA A 362 14.93 -17.29 0.13
CA ALA A 362 13.94 -18.26 -0.30
C ALA A 362 12.56 -17.98 0.32
N ALA A 363 12.50 -17.72 1.62
CA ALA A 363 11.25 -17.38 2.32
C ALA A 363 10.62 -16.08 1.77
N MET A 364 11.46 -15.06 1.53
CA MET A 364 11.07 -13.80 0.89
C MET A 364 10.57 -14.01 -0.54
N ALA A 365 11.22 -14.87 -1.32
CA ALA A 365 10.79 -15.22 -2.67
C ALA A 365 9.43 -15.91 -2.67
N VAL A 366 9.19 -16.87 -1.77
CA VAL A 366 7.89 -17.54 -1.61
C VAL A 366 6.79 -16.53 -1.26
N LEU A 367 7.05 -15.63 -0.31
CA LEU A 367 6.12 -14.57 0.06
C LEU A 367 5.86 -13.62 -1.14
N GLY A 368 6.90 -13.31 -1.92
CA GLY A 368 6.81 -12.49 -3.13
C GLY A 368 5.92 -13.13 -4.20
N VAL A 369 6.14 -14.42 -4.52
CA VAL A 369 5.27 -15.15 -5.45
C VAL A 369 3.81 -15.12 -4.98
N GLY A 370 3.57 -15.42 -3.70
CA GLY A 370 2.23 -15.44 -3.11
C GLY A 370 1.51 -14.09 -3.25
N THR A 371 2.17 -13.01 -2.89
CA THR A 371 1.61 -11.65 -3.01
C THR A 371 1.40 -11.23 -4.47
N GLY A 372 2.32 -11.58 -5.37
CA GLY A 372 2.20 -11.32 -6.80
C GLY A 372 1.00 -12.00 -7.45
N LEU A 373 0.72 -13.26 -7.08
CA LEU A 373 -0.42 -14.02 -7.59
C LEU A 373 -1.77 -13.50 -7.07
N THR A 374 -1.80 -12.83 -5.91
CA THR A 374 -3.07 -12.41 -5.28
C THR A 374 -3.47 -10.98 -5.62
N GLN A 375 -2.55 -10.04 -5.61
CA GLN A 375 -2.83 -8.61 -5.55
C GLN A 375 -3.77 -8.10 -6.66
N GLN A 376 -3.41 -8.38 -7.91
CA GLN A 376 -4.16 -7.86 -9.05
C GLN A 376 -5.35 -8.74 -9.41
N VAL A 377 -5.24 -10.02 -9.13
CA VAL A 377 -6.34 -10.97 -9.39
C VAL A 377 -7.53 -10.68 -8.48
N LEU A 378 -7.31 -10.29 -7.22
CA LEU A 378 -8.39 -9.90 -6.30
C LEU A 378 -9.11 -8.62 -6.76
N VAL A 379 -8.38 -7.64 -7.32
CA VAL A 379 -9.00 -6.46 -7.94
C VAL A 379 -9.84 -6.85 -9.15
N LEU A 380 -9.34 -7.73 -10.00
CA LEU A 380 -10.08 -8.26 -11.15
C LEU A 380 -11.36 -8.98 -10.70
N VAL A 381 -11.28 -9.82 -9.67
CA VAL A 381 -12.45 -10.53 -9.09
C VAL A 381 -13.49 -9.53 -8.57
N ALA A 382 -13.06 -8.51 -7.85
CA ALA A 382 -13.94 -7.47 -7.35
C ALA A 382 -14.68 -6.78 -8.52
N GLN A 383 -13.95 -6.39 -9.56
CA GLN A 383 -14.50 -5.71 -10.73
C GLN A 383 -15.46 -6.58 -11.54
N THR A 384 -15.16 -7.86 -11.70
CA THR A 384 -16.00 -8.80 -12.46
C THR A 384 -17.22 -9.30 -11.68
N SER A 385 -17.25 -9.09 -10.36
CA SER A 385 -18.37 -9.44 -9.48
C SER A 385 -19.52 -8.43 -9.52
N VAL A 386 -19.36 -7.29 -10.19
CA VAL A 386 -20.34 -6.18 -10.22
C VAL A 386 -20.71 -5.83 -11.65
N GLY A 387 -21.79 -5.03 -11.81
CA GLY A 387 -22.19 -4.49 -13.11
C GLY A 387 -21.26 -3.38 -13.60
N THR A 388 -21.34 -3.06 -14.89
CA THR A 388 -20.47 -2.08 -15.58
C THR A 388 -20.46 -0.69 -14.93
N GLY A 389 -21.55 -0.27 -14.31
CA GLY A 389 -21.67 1.03 -13.63
C GLY A 389 -20.99 1.10 -12.26
N ASP A 390 -20.54 -0.01 -11.68
CA ASP A 390 -19.93 -0.07 -10.34
C ASP A 390 -18.46 -0.60 -10.36
N VAL A 391 -17.87 -0.74 -11.55
CA VAL A 391 -16.52 -1.36 -11.73
C VAL A 391 -15.43 -0.54 -11.05
N GLY A 392 -15.50 0.78 -11.13
CA GLY A 392 -14.56 1.70 -10.47
C GLY A 392 -14.66 1.60 -8.96
N VAL A 393 -15.88 1.60 -8.41
CA VAL A 393 -16.12 1.42 -6.96
C VAL A 393 -15.61 0.07 -6.48
N ALA A 394 -15.86 -1.02 -7.22
CA ALA A 394 -15.44 -2.36 -6.81
C ALA A 394 -13.90 -2.51 -6.80
N GLY A 395 -13.23 -2.01 -7.82
CA GLY A 395 -11.76 -2.00 -7.88
C GLY A 395 -11.15 -1.12 -6.77
N ALA A 396 -11.76 0.05 -6.52
CA ALA A 396 -11.34 0.94 -5.43
C ALA A 396 -11.59 0.31 -4.06
N ALA A 397 -12.70 -0.40 -3.86
CA ALA A 397 -13.00 -1.10 -2.60
C ALA A 397 -11.97 -2.19 -2.29
N ALA A 398 -11.59 -3.02 -3.27
CA ALA A 398 -10.55 -4.04 -3.09
C ALA A 398 -9.19 -3.41 -2.79
N THR A 399 -8.84 -2.33 -3.50
CA THR A 399 -7.59 -1.59 -3.29
C THR A 399 -7.57 -0.89 -1.92
N PHE A 400 -8.67 -0.25 -1.53
CA PHE A 400 -8.85 0.34 -0.20
C PHE A 400 -8.71 -0.71 0.90
N SER A 401 -9.38 -1.85 0.77
CA SER A 401 -9.29 -2.95 1.73
C SER A 401 -7.84 -3.42 1.91
N ARG A 402 -7.08 -3.56 0.82
CA ARG A 402 -5.67 -3.94 0.86
C ARG A 402 -4.80 -2.90 1.57
N THR A 403 -4.96 -1.60 1.22
CA THR A 403 -4.15 -0.53 1.82
C THR A 403 -4.52 -0.30 3.28
N LEU A 404 -5.80 -0.42 3.63
CA LEU A 404 -6.28 -0.36 5.01
C LEU A 404 -5.74 -1.55 5.81
N GLY A 405 -5.82 -2.77 5.26
CA GLY A 405 -5.23 -3.95 5.86
C GLY A 405 -3.73 -3.78 6.09
N GLY A 406 -3.02 -3.23 5.10
CA GLY A 406 -1.61 -2.89 5.21
C GLY A 406 -1.32 -1.89 6.34
N ALA A 407 -2.08 -0.80 6.43
CA ALA A 407 -1.91 0.21 7.47
C ALA A 407 -2.20 -0.37 8.87
N VAL A 408 -3.27 -1.15 9.00
CA VAL A 408 -3.62 -1.87 10.25
C VAL A 408 -2.54 -2.89 10.61
N GLY A 409 -2.08 -3.68 9.64
CA GLY A 409 -1.03 -4.68 9.83
C GLY A 409 0.28 -4.04 10.31
N VAL A 410 0.73 -2.99 9.62
CA VAL A 410 1.96 -2.26 10.00
C VAL A 410 1.84 -1.69 11.42
N ALA A 411 0.71 -1.07 11.77
CA ALA A 411 0.50 -0.50 13.09
C ALA A 411 0.50 -1.59 14.18
N ALA A 412 -0.25 -2.69 13.98
CA ALA A 412 -0.32 -3.80 14.91
C ALA A 412 1.03 -4.52 15.08
N PHE A 413 1.70 -4.81 13.97
CA PHE A 413 3.01 -5.48 13.98
C PHE A 413 4.09 -4.59 14.59
N GLY A 414 4.05 -3.28 14.32
CA GLY A 414 4.95 -2.32 14.95
C GLY A 414 4.75 -2.22 16.46
N ALA A 415 3.50 -2.31 16.93
CA ALA A 415 3.20 -2.37 18.37
C ALA A 415 3.76 -3.66 19.01
N MET A 416 3.67 -4.81 18.32
CA MET A 416 4.23 -6.08 18.79
C MET A 416 5.76 -6.03 18.91
N ILE A 417 6.45 -5.52 17.88
CA ILE A 417 7.91 -5.35 17.88
C ILE A 417 8.32 -4.38 19.00
N SER A 418 7.62 -3.24 19.12
CA SER A 418 7.89 -2.25 20.18
C SER A 418 7.67 -2.82 21.59
N ALA A 419 6.68 -3.67 21.78
CA ALA A 419 6.45 -4.35 23.08
C ALA A 419 7.60 -5.27 23.44
N ARG A 420 8.10 -6.07 22.48
CA ARG A 420 9.27 -6.94 22.68
C ARG A 420 10.55 -6.16 22.97
N LEU A 421 10.77 -5.05 22.28
CA LEU A 421 11.93 -4.20 22.53
C LEU A 421 11.88 -3.58 23.93
N ARG A 422 10.71 -3.14 24.41
CA ARG A 422 10.57 -2.61 25.79
C ARG A 422 10.87 -3.65 26.86
N SER A 423 10.50 -4.89 26.65
CA SER A 423 10.77 -5.96 27.61
C SER A 423 12.23 -6.45 27.61
N GLY A 424 12.95 -6.26 26.49
CA GLY A 424 14.31 -6.74 26.32
C GLY A 424 15.43 -5.68 26.44
N THR A 425 15.08 -4.38 26.51
CA THR A 425 16.07 -3.31 26.71
C THR A 425 16.11 -2.83 28.17
N PRO A 426 17.30 -2.57 28.74
CA PRO A 426 17.42 -2.00 30.09
C PRO A 426 16.67 -0.67 30.21
N SER A 427 16.04 -0.46 31.38
CA SER A 427 15.23 0.72 31.73
C SER A 427 15.94 2.04 31.44
N GLY A 428 15.31 2.93 30.66
CA GLY A 428 15.77 4.31 30.46
C GLY A 428 15.92 4.78 29.02
N ARG A 429 15.73 3.92 28.00
CA ARG A 429 15.78 4.33 26.59
C ARG A 429 14.46 4.02 25.87
N GLU A 430 13.92 5.01 25.14
CA GLU A 430 12.71 4.80 24.36
C GLU A 430 12.99 3.91 23.13
N PRO A 431 12.32 2.74 23.00
CA PRO A 431 12.51 1.80 21.88
C PRO A 431 12.24 2.43 20.50
N GLY A 432 11.38 3.45 20.45
CA GLY A 432 11.03 4.15 19.21
C GLY A 432 12.21 4.90 18.57
N SER A 433 13.13 5.40 19.39
CA SER A 433 14.33 6.12 18.93
C SER A 433 15.39 5.19 18.33
N LEU A 434 15.35 3.90 18.67
CA LEU A 434 16.29 2.89 18.18
C LEU A 434 15.86 2.29 16.84
N LEU A 435 14.55 2.22 16.57
CA LEU A 435 14.01 1.68 15.33
C LEU A 435 14.16 2.62 14.12
N GLY A 436 14.26 3.93 14.37
CA GLY A 436 14.36 4.94 13.31
C GLY A 436 15.78 5.19 12.80
N THR A 437 16.81 4.74 13.52
CA THR A 437 18.22 5.02 13.21
C THR A 437 19.08 3.78 13.48
N PRO A 438 19.26 2.88 12.49
CA PRO A 438 20.10 1.69 12.63
C PRO A 438 21.55 2.02 13.10
N GLU A 439 22.08 3.17 12.69
CA GLU A 439 23.40 3.67 13.07
C GLU A 439 23.56 3.84 14.59
N ARG A 440 22.49 4.29 15.26
CA ARG A 440 22.48 4.41 16.73
C ARG A 440 22.59 3.09 17.47
N VAL A 441 22.16 1.99 16.84
CA VAL A 441 22.30 0.65 17.44
C VAL A 441 23.77 0.21 17.38
N ALA A 442 24.50 0.62 16.34
CA ALA A 442 25.94 0.33 16.22
C ALA A 442 26.79 1.11 17.24
N GLU A 443 26.32 2.27 17.72
CA GLU A 443 26.99 3.10 18.73
C GLU A 443 26.75 2.61 20.17
N LEU A 444 25.84 1.63 20.37
CA LEU A 444 25.53 1.12 21.71
C LEU A 444 26.64 0.18 22.22
N PRO A 445 26.82 0.06 23.56
CA PRO A 445 27.63 -1.00 24.14
C PRO A 445 27.20 -2.37 23.62
N ALA A 446 28.13 -3.27 23.32
CA ALA A 446 27.89 -4.55 22.67
C ALA A 446 26.73 -5.36 23.27
N GLN A 447 26.68 -5.47 24.62
CA GLN A 447 25.60 -6.18 25.34
C GLN A 447 24.22 -5.57 25.08
N VAL A 448 24.11 -4.23 24.99
CA VAL A 448 22.86 -3.55 24.73
C VAL A 448 22.46 -3.71 23.27
N ALA A 449 23.41 -3.58 22.35
CA ALA A 449 23.17 -3.79 20.92
C ALA A 449 22.67 -5.22 20.64
N ASP A 450 23.29 -6.23 21.25
CA ASP A 450 22.87 -7.63 21.11
C ASP A 450 21.47 -7.89 21.69
N SER A 451 21.16 -7.28 22.83
CA SER A 451 19.82 -7.33 23.43
C SER A 451 18.75 -6.70 22.53
N VAL A 452 19.06 -5.55 21.90
CA VAL A 452 18.17 -4.89 20.92
C VAL A 452 17.97 -5.77 19.69
N ARG A 453 19.04 -6.33 19.12
CA ARG A 453 18.98 -7.25 17.95
C ARG A 453 18.14 -8.48 18.25
N ALA A 454 18.37 -9.12 19.40
CA ALA A 454 17.60 -10.30 19.83
C ALA A 454 16.12 -9.95 20.04
N SER A 455 15.83 -8.85 20.72
CA SER A 455 14.45 -8.40 20.98
C SER A 455 13.71 -8.02 19.71
N TYR A 456 14.37 -7.35 18.77
CA TYR A 456 13.80 -7.03 17.46
C TYR A 456 13.47 -8.30 16.69
N THR A 457 14.42 -9.26 16.65
CA THR A 457 14.25 -10.52 15.95
C THR A 457 13.10 -11.34 16.53
N ALA A 458 13.01 -11.45 17.86
CA ALA A 458 11.90 -12.11 18.54
C ALA A 458 10.55 -11.42 18.28
N GLY A 459 10.56 -10.07 18.19
CA GLY A 459 9.39 -9.30 17.79
C GLY A 459 8.95 -9.62 16.36
N LEU A 460 9.88 -9.65 15.43
CA LEU A 460 9.62 -9.96 14.03
C LEU A 460 9.16 -11.42 13.83
N ALA A 461 9.75 -12.37 14.53
CA ALA A 461 9.29 -13.77 14.55
C ALA A 461 7.84 -13.87 15.01
N SER A 462 7.47 -13.15 16.09
CA SER A 462 6.09 -13.09 16.59
C SER A 462 5.13 -12.48 15.56
N VAL A 463 5.57 -11.47 14.79
CA VAL A 463 4.80 -10.85 13.69
C VAL A 463 4.48 -11.90 12.62
N PHE A 464 5.47 -12.63 12.13
CA PHE A 464 5.23 -13.66 11.11
C PHE A 464 4.42 -14.83 11.65
N LEU A 465 4.58 -15.20 12.91
CA LEU A 465 3.73 -16.21 13.56
C LEU A 465 2.25 -15.79 13.56
N VAL A 466 1.94 -14.52 13.84
CA VAL A 466 0.57 -13.97 13.76
C VAL A 466 0.11 -13.80 12.31
N ALA A 467 1.02 -13.56 11.38
CA ALA A 467 0.71 -13.45 9.96
C ALA A 467 0.22 -14.78 9.36
N VAL A 468 0.68 -15.94 9.90
CA VAL A 468 0.25 -17.27 9.42
C VAL A 468 -1.28 -17.45 9.56
N PRO A 469 -1.94 -17.30 10.72
CA PRO A 469 -3.39 -17.47 10.81
C PRO A 469 -4.15 -16.43 9.97
N LEU A 470 -3.64 -15.22 9.81
CA LEU A 470 -4.24 -14.22 8.90
C LEU A 470 -4.20 -14.70 7.44
N ALA A 471 -3.08 -15.26 7.00
CA ALA A 471 -2.92 -15.79 5.66
C ALA A 471 -3.77 -17.07 5.44
N VAL A 472 -3.89 -17.93 6.45
CA VAL A 472 -4.80 -19.09 6.43
C VAL A 472 -6.26 -18.63 6.32
N ALA A 473 -6.67 -17.60 7.06
CA ALA A 473 -8.01 -17.02 6.93
C ALA A 473 -8.25 -16.43 5.52
N ALA A 474 -7.23 -15.79 4.91
CA ALA A 474 -7.30 -15.32 3.54
C ALA A 474 -7.47 -16.49 2.54
N LEU A 475 -6.72 -17.58 2.74
CA LEU A 475 -6.84 -18.80 1.93
C LEU A 475 -8.23 -19.42 2.07
N ALA A 476 -8.73 -19.58 3.30
CA ALA A 476 -10.08 -20.09 3.54
C ALA A 476 -11.15 -19.21 2.85
N ALA A 477 -11.02 -17.89 2.93
CA ALA A 477 -11.94 -16.98 2.27
C ALA A 477 -11.94 -17.15 0.75
N VAL A 478 -10.77 -17.25 0.12
CA VAL A 478 -10.65 -17.42 -1.34
C VAL A 478 -11.22 -18.76 -1.83
N LEU A 479 -11.10 -19.82 -1.04
CA LEU A 479 -11.67 -21.12 -1.38
C LEU A 479 -13.20 -21.07 -1.52
N LEU A 480 -13.88 -20.17 -0.79
CA LEU A 480 -15.32 -19.94 -0.87
C LEU A 480 -15.75 -19.28 -2.19
N LEU A 481 -14.83 -18.67 -2.97
CA LEU A 481 -15.16 -18.07 -4.26
C LEU A 481 -15.57 -19.13 -5.26
N ARG A 482 -16.65 -18.86 -5.99
CA ARG A 482 -17.04 -19.66 -7.17
C ARG A 482 -16.38 -19.09 -8.40
N GLU A 483 -15.73 -19.95 -9.19
CA GLU A 483 -15.12 -19.54 -10.45
C GLU A 483 -16.20 -19.32 -11.50
N THR A 484 -16.28 -18.11 -12.01
CA THR A 484 -17.01 -17.80 -13.23
C THR A 484 -15.99 -17.54 -14.32
N PRO A 485 -15.99 -18.31 -15.42
CA PRO A 485 -15.06 -18.07 -16.53
C PRO A 485 -15.19 -16.64 -17.04
N LEU A 486 -14.06 -15.99 -17.32
CA LEU A 486 -14.06 -14.66 -17.89
C LEU A 486 -14.47 -14.74 -19.36
N ASP A 487 -15.58 -14.09 -19.68
CA ASP A 487 -16.11 -14.06 -21.05
C ASP A 487 -15.18 -13.28 -21.98
N THR A 488 -15.09 -13.72 -23.22
CA THR A 488 -14.32 -13.05 -24.29
C THR A 488 -15.10 -11.90 -24.93
N ARG A 489 -16.40 -11.79 -24.61
CA ARG A 489 -17.32 -10.79 -25.14
C ARG A 489 -17.63 -9.75 -24.06
N GLY A 490 -17.00 -8.62 -24.15
CA GLY A 490 -17.29 -7.42 -23.41
C GLY A 490 -17.03 -6.20 -24.27
#